data_be74b669a8a12a2f91e171c17925a6df
#
_entry.id   be74b669a8a12a2f91e171c17925a6df
#
_cell.length_a   1.000
_cell.length_b   1.000
_cell.length_c   1.000
_cell.angle_alpha   90.00
_cell.angle_beta   90.00
_cell.angle_gamma   90.00
#
_symmetry.space_group_name_H-M   'P 1'
#
loop_
_entity.id
_entity.type
_entity.pdbx_description
1 polymer ?
#
loop_
_entity_poly.entity_id
_entity_poly.type
_entity_poly.pdbx_seq_one_letter_code
_entity_poly.pdbx_strand_id
1 'polypeptide(L)' 'TIHEVLKQVEASLSERGYNAINQLAGYLISDDPAYISSHNNSRSLIQSVERHEIIEELVRFYLEANH' A
#
# COMPACT_ATOMS: atom_id res chain seq x y z
N THR A 1 -7.38 1.63 -10.24
CA THR A 1 -7.96 2.21 -9.03
C THR A 1 -7.03 2.00 -7.82
N ILE A 2 -7.30 2.72 -6.76
CA ILE A 2 -6.52 2.56 -5.51
C ILE A 2 -6.63 1.15 -4.99
N HIS A 3 -7.82 0.58 -5.03
CA HIS A 3 -8.04 -0.80 -4.58
C HIS A 3 -7.15 -1.77 -5.37
N GLU A 4 -7.11 -1.63 -6.68
CA GLU A 4 -6.29 -2.50 -7.53
C GLU A 4 -4.80 -2.34 -7.24
N VAL A 5 -4.35 -1.10 -7.08
CA VAL A 5 -2.96 -0.83 -6.76
C VAL A 5 -2.56 -1.47 -5.43
N LEU A 6 -3.38 -1.29 -4.40
CA LEU A 6 -3.10 -1.87 -3.09
C LEU A 6 -3.08 -3.40 -3.13
N LYS A 7 -4.03 -4.01 -3.82
CA LYS A 7 -4.08 -5.47 -3.91
C LYS A 7 -2.87 -6.01 -4.67
N GLN A 8 -2.46 -5.34 -5.73
CA GLN A 8 -1.32 -5.77 -6.51
C GLN A 8 -0.01 -5.62 -5.74
N VAL A 9 0.15 -4.52 -5.02
CA VAL A 9 1.32 -4.30 -4.17
C VAL A 9 1.38 -5.36 -3.08
N GLU A 10 0.24 -5.62 -2.42
CA GLU A 10 0.18 -6.66 -1.39
C GLU A 10 0.60 -8.01 -1.93
N ALA A 11 0.08 -8.39 -3.09
CA ALA A 11 0.39 -9.69 -3.69
C ALA A 11 1.88 -9.80 -4.00
N SER A 12 2.47 -8.75 -4.55
CA SER A 12 3.90 -8.74 -4.91
C SER A 12 4.79 -8.83 -3.67
N LEU A 13 4.45 -8.11 -2.61
CA LEU A 13 5.23 -8.13 -1.38
C LEU A 13 5.12 -9.49 -0.69
N SER A 14 3.92 -10.04 -0.62
CA SER A 14 3.67 -11.34 0.01
C SER A 14 4.36 -12.47 -0.74
N GLU A 15 4.44 -12.36 -2.06
CA GLU A 15 5.12 -13.35 -2.89
C GLU A 15 6.57 -13.57 -2.46
N ARG A 16 7.24 -12.51 -2.03
CA ARG A 16 8.64 -12.58 -1.57
C ARG A 16 8.73 -12.74 -0.06
N GLY A 17 7.62 -12.97 0.64
CA GLY A 17 7.62 -13.17 2.08
C GLY A 17 7.75 -11.90 2.90
N TYR A 18 7.58 -10.74 2.28
CA TYR A 18 7.58 -9.47 3.02
C TYR A 18 6.28 -9.28 3.77
N ASN A 19 6.34 -8.53 4.85
CA ASN A 19 5.15 -8.13 5.59
C ASN A 19 4.56 -6.89 4.92
N ALA A 20 3.52 -7.10 4.09
CA ALA A 20 2.93 -6.02 3.30
C ALA A 20 2.32 -4.92 4.20
N ILE A 21 1.69 -5.32 5.30
CA ILE A 21 1.09 -4.34 6.22
C ILE A 21 2.16 -3.43 6.79
N ASN A 22 3.28 -4.00 7.23
CA ASN A 22 4.36 -3.23 7.81
C ASN A 22 4.99 -2.27 6.80
N GLN A 23 5.25 -2.75 5.59
CA GLN A 23 5.85 -1.92 4.56
C GLN A 23 4.92 -0.79 4.11
N LEU A 24 3.64 -1.10 3.92
CA LEU A 24 2.68 -0.08 3.53
C LEU A 24 2.47 0.95 4.64
N ALA A 25 2.37 0.51 5.88
CA ALA A 25 2.22 1.44 7.00
C ALA A 25 3.44 2.35 7.13
N GLY A 26 4.65 1.78 7.00
CA GLY A 26 5.88 2.56 7.06
C GLY A 26 5.94 3.63 5.97
N TYR A 27 5.54 3.26 4.76
CA TYR A 27 5.48 4.22 3.67
C TYR A 27 4.48 5.34 3.95
N LEU A 28 3.27 4.99 4.40
CA LEU A 28 2.22 5.98 4.63
C LEU A 28 2.58 6.94 5.76
N ILE A 29 3.31 6.47 6.77
CA ILE A 29 3.72 7.31 7.89
C ILE A 29 4.87 8.25 7.49
N SER A 30 5.84 7.73 6.76
CA SER A 30 7.09 8.47 6.49
C SER A 30 7.09 9.22 5.17
N ASP A 31 6.22 8.84 4.24
CA ASP A 31 6.24 9.32 2.86
C ASP A 31 7.55 8.96 2.15
N ASP A 32 8.22 7.91 2.62
CA ASP A 32 9.47 7.45 2.04
C ASP A 32 9.23 6.16 1.25
N PRO A 33 9.30 6.22 -0.08
CA PRO A 33 9.04 5.03 -0.92
C PRO A 33 10.02 3.88 -0.66
N ALA A 34 11.15 4.15 -0.02
CA ALA A 34 12.12 3.12 0.29
C ALA A 34 11.58 2.07 1.26
N TYR A 35 10.49 2.38 1.99
CA TYR A 35 9.83 1.38 2.84
C TYR A 35 9.17 0.27 2.03
N ILE A 36 8.92 0.49 0.73
CA ILE A 36 8.29 -0.51 -0.13
C ILE A 36 9.37 -1.19 -0.97
N SER A 37 9.38 -2.51 -0.97
CA SER A 37 10.29 -3.28 -1.83
C SER A 37 10.07 -2.90 -3.31
N SER A 38 11.14 -2.97 -4.10
CA SER A 38 11.04 -2.73 -5.53
C SER A 38 10.60 -3.98 -6.31
N HIS A 39 10.38 -5.10 -5.64
CA HIS A 39 9.97 -6.34 -6.30
C HIS A 39 8.68 -6.16 -7.09
N ASN A 40 8.67 -6.61 -8.34
CA ASN A 40 7.54 -6.50 -9.26
C ASN A 40 7.04 -5.06 -9.40
N ASN A 41 7.95 -4.08 -9.34
CA ASN A 41 7.62 -2.67 -9.45
C ASN A 41 6.69 -2.16 -8.34
N SER A 42 6.66 -2.84 -7.20
CA SER A 42 5.77 -2.46 -6.09
C SER A 42 6.00 -1.01 -5.66
N ARG A 43 7.27 -0.59 -5.56
CA ARG A 43 7.61 0.77 -5.15
C ARG A 43 7.10 1.81 -6.14
N SER A 44 7.26 1.56 -7.44
CA SER A 44 6.76 2.47 -8.47
C SER A 44 5.24 2.48 -8.49
N LEU A 45 4.65 1.30 -8.34
CA LEU A 45 3.20 1.17 -8.40
C LEU A 45 2.51 1.91 -7.27
N ILE A 46 3.02 1.81 -6.04
CA ILE A 46 2.40 2.50 -4.91
C ILE A 46 2.48 4.03 -5.08
N GLN A 47 3.51 4.51 -5.78
CA GLN A 47 3.66 5.94 -6.03
C GLN A 47 2.79 6.44 -7.17
N SER A 48 2.10 5.56 -7.89
CA SER A 48 1.20 5.96 -8.97
C SER A 48 -0.10 6.57 -8.45
N VAL A 49 -0.38 6.45 -7.17
CA VAL A 49 -1.53 7.08 -6.52
C VAL A 49 -1.03 7.94 -5.39
N GLU A 50 -1.79 9.00 -5.07
CA GLU A 50 -1.39 9.92 -4.02
C GLU A 50 -1.57 9.29 -2.65
N ARG A 51 -0.58 9.50 -1.77
CA ARG A 51 -0.59 8.94 -0.43
C ARG A 51 -1.85 9.33 0.35
N HIS A 52 -2.29 10.59 0.21
CA HIS A 52 -3.50 11.07 0.88
C HIS A 52 -4.73 10.27 0.45
N GLU A 53 -4.83 9.95 -0.85
CA GLU A 53 -5.96 9.18 -1.35
C GLU A 53 -5.94 7.74 -0.85
N ILE A 54 -4.74 7.17 -0.71
CA ILE A 54 -4.61 5.83 -0.16
C ILE A 54 -5.12 5.83 1.28
N ILE A 55 -4.69 6.79 2.08
CA ILE A 55 -5.09 6.89 3.49
C ILE A 55 -6.60 7.05 3.60
N GLU A 56 -7.20 7.94 2.79
CA GLU A 56 -8.65 8.13 2.81
C GLU A 56 -9.39 6.84 2.48
N GLU A 57 -8.91 6.12 1.49
CA GLU A 57 -9.55 4.88 1.09
C GLU A 57 -9.48 3.82 2.18
N LEU A 58 -8.32 3.71 2.84
CA LEU A 58 -8.16 2.76 3.94
C LEU A 58 -9.06 3.11 5.11
N VAL A 59 -9.16 4.38 5.45
CA VAL A 59 -10.02 4.83 6.56
C VAL A 59 -11.49 4.56 6.22
N ARG A 60 -11.90 4.91 5.01
CA ARG A 60 -13.27 4.69 4.58
C ARG A 60 -13.62 3.21 4.61
N PHE A 61 -12.75 2.38 4.05
CA PHE A 61 -12.98 0.95 4.00
C PHE A 61 -13.10 0.35 5.40
N TYR A 62 -12.22 0.76 6.31
CA TYR A 62 -12.22 0.25 7.68
C TYR A 62 -13.51 0.63 8.40
N LEU A 63 -13.91 1.90 8.30
CA LEU A 63 -15.10 2.37 9.00
C LEU A 63 -16.37 1.75 8.45
N GLU A 64 -16.47 1.59 7.13
CA GLU A 64 -17.66 1.01 6.52
C GLU A 64 -17.75 -0.50 6.77
N ALA A 65 -16.63 -1.17 6.88
CA ALA A 65 -16.60 -2.60 7.12
C ALA A 65 -16.88 -2.96 8.58
N ASN A 66 -16.75 -1.99 9.50
CA ASN A 66 -16.84 -2.24 10.94
C ASN A 66 -18.06 -1.57 11.58
N HIS A 67 -19.11 -1.44 10.83
CA HIS A 67 -20.38 -0.91 11.38
C HIS A 67 -20.93 -1.80 12.44
#